data_32e32e04faa57838ee307db02bb6ec2b
#
_entry.id   32e32e04faa57838ee307db02bb6ec2b
#
_cell.length_a   1.000
_cell.length_b   1.000
_cell.length_c   1.000
_cell.angle_alpha   90.00
_cell.angle_beta   90.00
_cell.angle_gamma   90.00
#
_symmetry.space_group_name_H-M   'P 1'
#
loop_
_entity.id
_entity.type
_entity.pdbx_description
1 polymer ?
#
loop_
_entity_poly.entity_id
_entity_poly.type
_entity_poly.pdbx_seq_one_letter_code
_entity_poly.pdbx_strand_id
1 'polypeptide(L)'
;FFGKAYAEVSFGVSAALTKIDASGTETEGGEKTTGGADNTVIIPSLFVEYAYSDTIAVGLDYIPMSADVSNKTKSRSDTETSVSGTAASTSTARTNKAQAELENHLTLYANYMLNDTYFVKAGLAFVELNTGESLGTGSKYGNEDIFGGVFGIGAMSDNHRFELVYTDYEDISLTSSVARTGVT
;
A
#
# COMPACT_ATOMS: atom_id res chain seq x y z
N PHE A 1 -23.11 30.59 28.46
CA PHE A 1 -21.69 30.29 28.37
C PHE A 1 -21.33 30.23 26.89
N PHE A 2 -20.74 31.27 26.36
CA PHE A 2 -20.17 31.23 25.01
C PHE A 2 -18.76 30.65 25.18
N GLY A 3 -18.59 29.38 24.93
CA GLY A 3 -17.29 28.74 24.78
C GLY A 3 -16.63 29.39 23.55
N LYS A 4 -15.43 29.94 23.71
CA LYS A 4 -14.60 30.36 22.59
C LYS A 4 -14.12 29.07 21.92
N ALA A 5 -14.70 28.73 20.76
CA ALA A 5 -14.12 27.75 19.87
C ALA A 5 -12.80 28.36 19.36
N TYR A 6 -11.70 27.99 19.93
CA TYR A 6 -10.39 28.20 19.31
C TYR A 6 -10.22 27.05 18.33
N ALA A 7 -10.22 27.37 17.05
CA ALA A 7 -9.74 26.47 16.04
C ALA A 7 -8.26 26.21 16.34
N GLU A 8 -7.96 25.04 16.85
CA GLU A 8 -6.60 24.67 17.19
C GLU A 8 -6.03 23.79 16.09
N VAL A 9 -4.92 24.24 15.51
CA VAL A 9 -4.13 23.42 14.59
C VAL A 9 -3.01 22.76 15.40
N SER A 10 -2.96 21.46 15.37
CA SER A 10 -1.91 20.64 15.93
C SER A 10 -1.12 19.94 14.82
N PHE A 11 0.15 19.69 15.09
CA PHE A 11 1.01 18.90 14.20
C PHE A 11 1.92 18.01 15.05
N GLY A 12 2.32 16.90 14.48
CA GLY A 12 3.17 15.97 15.20
C GLY A 12 3.80 14.93 14.31
N VAL A 13 4.53 14.05 14.97
CA VAL A 13 5.13 12.87 14.38
C VAL A 13 4.51 11.64 15.01
N SER A 14 4.37 10.58 14.25
CA SER A 14 3.94 9.29 14.75
C SER A 14 4.90 8.18 14.32
N ALA A 15 4.79 7.03 14.95
CA ALA A 15 5.42 5.80 14.51
C ALA A 15 4.43 4.66 14.71
N ALA A 16 4.19 3.90 13.67
CA ALA A 16 3.27 2.78 13.69
C ALA A 16 4.00 1.47 13.41
N LEU A 17 3.69 0.44 14.19
CA LEU A 17 4.02 -0.94 13.82
C LEU A 17 2.92 -1.40 12.85
N THR A 18 3.26 -1.50 11.58
CA THR A 18 2.32 -1.76 10.50
C THR A 18 2.51 -3.15 9.94
N LYS A 19 1.44 -3.91 9.85
CA LYS A 19 1.40 -5.17 9.11
C LYS A 19 0.75 -4.93 7.76
N ILE A 20 1.50 -5.24 6.70
CA ILE A 20 1.05 -5.17 5.31
C ILE A 20 0.74 -6.59 4.87
N ASP A 21 -0.46 -6.83 4.40
CA ASP A 21 -0.88 -8.09 3.79
C ASP A 21 -1.33 -7.81 2.36
N ALA A 22 -0.77 -8.52 1.41
CA ALA A 22 -1.15 -8.44 0.00
C ALA A 22 -1.40 -9.83 -0.57
N SER A 23 -2.40 -9.95 -1.41
CA SER A 23 -2.68 -11.17 -2.16
C SER A 23 -2.99 -10.82 -3.61
N GLY A 24 -2.69 -11.74 -4.52
CA GLY A 24 -2.93 -11.52 -5.93
C GLY A 24 -3.05 -12.81 -6.71
N THR A 25 -3.61 -12.71 -7.90
CA THR A 25 -3.73 -13.81 -8.85
C THR A 25 -3.08 -13.40 -10.17
N GLU A 26 -2.08 -14.16 -10.56
CA GLU A 26 -1.47 -14.06 -11.90
C GLU A 26 -2.22 -15.01 -12.86
N THR A 27 -2.55 -14.50 -14.04
CA THR A 27 -3.12 -15.34 -15.11
C THR A 27 -2.17 -15.31 -16.30
N GLU A 28 -1.59 -16.46 -16.61
CA GLU A 28 -0.66 -16.63 -17.72
C GLU A 28 -1.08 -17.84 -18.57
N GLY A 29 -1.31 -17.64 -19.86
CA GLY A 29 -1.67 -18.71 -20.80
C GLY A 29 -2.96 -19.48 -20.43
N GLY A 30 -3.85 -18.87 -19.64
CA GLY A 30 -5.07 -19.51 -19.13
C GLY A 30 -4.90 -20.22 -17.78
N GLU A 31 -3.70 -20.37 -17.29
CA GLU A 31 -3.43 -20.83 -15.93
C GLU A 31 -3.51 -19.69 -14.92
N LYS A 32 -4.08 -19.99 -13.75
CA LYS A 32 -4.19 -19.05 -12.63
C LYS A 32 -3.30 -19.50 -11.48
N THR A 33 -2.41 -18.62 -11.06
CA THR A 33 -1.57 -18.84 -9.89
C THR A 33 -1.87 -17.77 -8.84
N THR A 34 -2.27 -18.19 -7.66
CA THR A 34 -2.52 -17.28 -6.54
C THR A 34 -1.29 -17.19 -5.65
N GLY A 35 -0.93 -15.99 -5.25
CA GLY A 35 0.17 -15.73 -4.34
C GLY A 35 -0.19 -14.70 -3.29
N GLY A 36 0.57 -14.68 -2.21
CA GLY A 36 0.46 -13.68 -1.16
C GLY A 36 1.83 -13.22 -0.69
N ALA A 37 1.86 -12.04 -0.13
CA ALA A 37 3.02 -11.46 0.53
C ALA A 37 2.57 -10.77 1.82
N ASP A 38 3.41 -10.82 2.82
CA ASP A 38 3.22 -10.11 4.08
C ASP A 38 4.53 -9.47 4.53
N ASN A 39 4.41 -8.34 5.18
CA ASN A 39 5.53 -7.65 5.78
C ASN A 39 5.10 -6.95 7.06
N THR A 40 6.02 -6.81 8.01
CA THR A 40 5.79 -6.03 9.22
C THR A 40 6.92 -5.04 9.38
N VAL A 41 6.57 -3.75 9.37
CA VAL A 41 7.52 -2.65 9.36
C VAL A 41 7.13 -1.58 10.38
N ILE A 42 8.12 -0.83 10.85
CA ILE A 42 7.87 0.38 11.64
C ILE A 42 7.90 1.55 10.67
N ILE A 43 6.80 2.29 10.61
CA ILE A 43 6.61 3.38 9.67
C ILE A 43 6.41 4.68 10.46
N PRO A 44 7.32 5.66 10.32
CA PRO A 44 7.10 6.99 10.84
C PRO A 44 6.19 7.80 9.91
N SER A 45 5.38 8.68 10.49
CA SER A 45 4.58 9.63 9.74
C SER A 45 4.60 11.03 10.34
N LEU A 46 4.14 11.99 9.56
CA LEU A 46 3.93 13.38 9.94
C LEU A 46 2.43 13.67 9.82
N PHE A 47 1.85 14.30 10.82
CA PHE A 47 0.44 14.68 10.74
C PHE A 47 0.22 16.15 11.06
N VAL A 48 -0.83 16.69 10.49
CA VAL A 48 -1.45 17.96 10.85
C VAL A 48 -2.94 17.72 11.08
N GLU A 49 -3.49 18.30 12.14
CA GLU A 49 -4.87 18.12 12.54
C GLU A 49 -5.48 19.47 12.93
N TYR A 50 -6.70 19.69 12.51
CA TYR A 50 -7.50 20.86 12.82
C TYR A 50 -8.69 20.46 13.68
N ALA A 51 -8.77 20.95 14.90
CA ALA A 51 -9.91 20.77 15.78
C ALA A 51 -11.06 21.67 15.31
N TYR A 52 -12.03 21.06 14.62
CA TYR A 52 -13.22 21.73 14.14
C TYR A 52 -14.19 22.05 15.29
N SER A 53 -14.27 21.17 16.28
CA SER A 53 -15.06 21.34 17.51
C SER A 53 -14.43 20.54 18.65
N ASP A 54 -15.00 20.62 19.83
CA ASP A 54 -14.56 19.84 21.01
C ASP A 54 -14.66 18.31 20.78
N THR A 55 -15.44 17.89 19.76
CA THR A 55 -15.68 16.47 19.48
C THR A 55 -15.17 16.02 18.11
N ILE A 56 -14.85 16.93 17.21
CA ILE A 56 -14.44 16.58 15.84
C ILE A 56 -13.13 17.28 15.50
N ALA A 57 -12.16 16.48 15.07
CA ALA A 57 -10.94 16.96 14.44
C ALA A 57 -10.78 16.34 13.05
N VAL A 58 -10.23 17.11 12.11
CA VAL A 58 -9.92 16.66 10.74
C VAL A 58 -8.43 16.78 10.52
N GLY A 59 -7.80 15.76 9.96
CA GLY A 59 -6.36 15.74 9.80
C GLY A 59 -5.88 15.11 8.51
N LEU A 60 -4.63 15.41 8.22
CA LEU A 60 -3.82 14.77 7.19
C LEU A 60 -2.64 14.07 7.87
N ASP A 61 -2.38 12.84 7.48
CA ASP A 61 -1.21 12.07 7.86
C ASP A 61 -0.42 11.69 6.61
N TYR A 62 0.87 11.92 6.62
CA TYR A 62 1.76 11.66 5.50
C TYR A 62 2.94 10.79 5.93
N ILE A 63 3.16 9.71 5.20
CA ILE A 63 4.31 8.82 5.35
C ILE A 63 5.33 9.15 4.25
N PRO A 64 6.47 9.78 4.60
CA PRO A 64 7.47 10.22 3.61
C PRO A 64 8.44 9.12 3.17
N MET A 65 8.16 7.87 3.53
CA MET A 65 9.06 6.73 3.28
C MET A 65 8.35 5.66 2.47
N SER A 66 9.12 4.94 1.66
CA SER A 66 8.62 3.72 1.02
C SER A 66 8.61 2.54 2.00
N ALA A 67 7.69 1.62 1.76
CA ALA A 67 7.59 0.36 2.47
C ALA A 67 7.47 -0.79 1.48
N ASP A 68 8.33 -1.79 1.62
CA ASP A 68 8.24 -3.02 0.84
C ASP A 68 6.95 -3.77 1.19
N VAL A 69 6.19 -4.19 0.20
CA VAL A 69 5.03 -5.08 0.36
C VAL A 69 5.47 -6.45 0.88
N SER A 70 6.70 -6.87 0.54
CA SER A 70 7.30 -8.11 1.02
C SER A 70 8.77 -7.90 1.39
N ASN A 71 9.19 -8.47 2.50
CA ASN A 71 10.60 -8.51 2.89
C ASN A 71 11.44 -9.49 2.05
N LYS A 72 10.84 -10.11 1.03
CA LYS A 72 11.49 -11.08 0.14
C LYS A 72 11.14 -10.78 -1.31
N THR A 73 12.16 -10.65 -2.15
CA THR A 73 12.00 -10.64 -3.60
C THR A 73 11.48 -11.99 -4.06
N LYS A 74 10.36 -12.02 -4.76
CA LYS A 74 9.88 -13.24 -5.40
C LYS A 74 10.75 -13.55 -6.60
N SER A 75 11.26 -14.78 -6.66
CA SER A 75 12.06 -15.28 -7.77
C SER A 75 11.46 -16.57 -8.30
N ARG A 76 11.31 -16.65 -9.61
CA ARG A 76 10.85 -17.86 -10.32
C ARG A 76 11.80 -18.16 -11.46
N SER A 77 12.12 -19.42 -11.64
CA SER A 77 12.87 -19.91 -12.80
C SER A 77 11.89 -20.43 -13.83
N ASP A 78 11.87 -19.80 -14.99
CA ASP A 78 11.01 -20.16 -16.10
C ASP A 78 11.84 -20.64 -17.28
N THR A 79 11.24 -21.48 -18.10
CA THR A 79 11.82 -21.93 -19.36
C THR A 79 11.10 -21.20 -20.50
N GLU A 80 11.81 -20.30 -21.16
CA GLU A 80 11.30 -19.63 -22.35
C GLU A 80 11.62 -20.45 -23.58
N THR A 81 10.62 -20.70 -24.40
CA THR A 81 10.78 -21.38 -25.69
C THR A 81 10.57 -20.36 -26.80
N SER A 82 11.62 -20.07 -27.55
CA SER A 82 11.51 -19.25 -28.75
C SER A 82 11.47 -20.14 -30.00
N VAL A 83 10.46 -19.94 -30.83
CA VAL A 83 10.37 -20.60 -32.15
C VAL A 83 10.70 -19.54 -33.20
N SER A 84 11.79 -19.74 -33.94
CA SER A 84 12.18 -18.90 -35.05
C SER A 84 12.14 -19.70 -36.35
N GLY A 85 11.09 -19.48 -37.15
CA GLY A 85 10.94 -20.12 -38.45
C GLY A 85 10.84 -21.66 -38.37
N THR A 86 11.59 -22.36 -39.21
CA THR A 86 11.67 -23.83 -39.26
C THR A 86 12.76 -24.40 -38.33
N ALA A 87 13.35 -23.61 -37.51
CA ALA A 87 14.44 -24.03 -36.60
C ALA A 87 13.89 -24.64 -35.30
N ALA A 88 14.67 -25.54 -34.70
CA ALA A 88 14.35 -26.13 -33.41
C ALA A 88 14.12 -25.04 -32.33
N SER A 89 13.12 -25.26 -31.48
CA SER A 89 12.87 -24.39 -30.34
C SER A 89 14.06 -24.41 -29.37
N THR A 90 14.56 -23.24 -29.02
CA THR A 90 15.56 -23.09 -27.98
C THR A 90 14.86 -22.77 -26.67
N SER A 91 15.13 -23.58 -25.66
CA SER A 91 14.63 -23.36 -24.30
C SER A 91 15.75 -22.69 -23.46
N THR A 92 15.46 -21.53 -22.91
CA THR A 92 16.42 -20.81 -22.06
C THR A 92 15.84 -20.65 -20.65
N ALA A 93 16.53 -21.16 -19.65
CA ALA A 93 16.16 -20.93 -18.26
C ALA A 93 16.43 -19.47 -17.89
N ARG A 94 15.44 -18.80 -17.31
CA ARG A 94 15.54 -17.42 -16.83
C ARG A 94 15.02 -17.31 -15.41
N THR A 95 15.63 -16.41 -14.65
CA THR A 95 15.16 -16.09 -13.31
C THR A 95 14.42 -14.76 -13.38
N ASN A 96 13.12 -14.80 -13.14
CA ASN A 96 12.28 -13.62 -13.03
C ASN A 96 12.23 -13.17 -11.56
N LYS A 97 12.33 -11.88 -11.35
CA LYS A 97 12.23 -11.26 -10.03
C LYS A 97 11.14 -10.19 -10.06
N ALA A 98 10.36 -10.14 -9.02
CA ALA A 98 9.38 -9.08 -8.82
C ALA A 98 9.38 -8.64 -7.36
N GLN A 99 9.24 -7.35 -7.16
CA GLN A 99 9.10 -6.68 -5.87
C GLN A 99 8.11 -5.56 -6.02
N ALA A 100 7.41 -5.20 -4.96
CA ALA A 100 6.51 -4.08 -4.92
C ALA A 100 6.76 -3.25 -3.67
N GLU A 101 6.70 -1.93 -3.83
CA GLU A 101 6.89 -0.95 -2.78
C GLU A 101 5.69 0.00 -2.75
N LEU A 102 5.29 0.39 -1.54
CA LEU A 102 4.28 1.43 -1.31
C LEU A 102 4.99 2.74 -1.00
N GLU A 103 4.63 3.80 -1.72
CA GLU A 103 5.23 5.12 -1.57
C GLU A 103 4.14 6.20 -1.45
N ASN A 104 4.55 7.40 -1.00
CA ASN A 104 3.70 8.58 -0.97
C ASN A 104 2.34 8.38 -0.27
N HIS A 105 2.34 7.63 0.83
CA HIS A 105 1.10 7.34 1.55
C HIS A 105 0.55 8.60 2.22
N LEU A 106 -0.66 8.97 1.88
CA LEU A 106 -1.39 10.11 2.43
C LEU A 106 -2.75 9.65 2.97
N THR A 107 -3.08 10.04 4.19
CA THR A 107 -4.40 9.77 4.80
C THR A 107 -5.09 11.08 5.14
N LEU A 108 -6.28 11.30 4.58
CA LEU A 108 -7.23 12.31 5.06
C LEU A 108 -8.19 11.64 6.03
N TYR A 109 -8.30 12.15 7.25
CA TYR A 109 -9.13 11.52 8.28
C TYR A 109 -9.92 12.51 9.12
N ALA A 110 -10.95 12.00 9.78
CA ALA A 110 -11.64 12.66 10.86
C ALA A 110 -11.60 11.79 12.12
N ASN A 111 -11.37 12.42 13.25
CA ASN A 111 -11.51 11.82 14.57
C ASN A 111 -12.79 12.32 15.22
N TYR A 112 -13.57 11.43 15.81
CA TYR A 112 -14.72 11.75 16.63
C TYR A 112 -14.48 11.32 18.07
N MET A 113 -14.42 12.30 18.97
CA MET A 113 -14.21 12.08 20.41
C MET A 113 -15.46 11.46 21.05
N LEU A 114 -15.32 10.29 21.62
CA LEU A 114 -16.38 9.63 22.40
C LEU A 114 -16.45 10.20 23.82
N ASN A 115 -15.31 10.62 24.34
CA ASN A 115 -15.12 11.32 25.60
C ASN A 115 -13.72 12.00 25.59
N ASP A 116 -13.28 12.56 26.71
CA ASP A 116 -12.01 13.27 26.81
C ASP A 116 -10.76 12.42 26.52
N THR A 117 -10.91 11.10 26.44
CA THR A 117 -9.79 10.17 26.27
C THR A 117 -9.87 9.35 24.98
N TYR A 118 -11.07 8.86 24.64
CA TYR A 118 -11.24 7.89 23.54
C TYR A 118 -11.89 8.53 22.32
N PHE A 119 -11.43 8.09 21.15
CA PHE A 119 -12.00 8.52 19.87
C PHE A 119 -12.10 7.37 18.87
N VAL A 120 -12.90 7.59 17.86
CA VAL A 120 -12.95 6.78 16.63
C VAL A 120 -12.40 7.60 15.48
N LYS A 121 -11.72 6.94 14.55
CA LYS A 121 -11.13 7.52 13.34
C LYS A 121 -11.81 6.94 12.12
N ALA A 122 -12.11 7.78 11.13
CA ALA A 122 -12.50 7.35 9.80
C ALA A 122 -11.83 8.24 8.76
N GLY A 123 -11.49 7.69 7.60
CA GLY A 123 -10.78 8.46 6.59
C GLY A 123 -10.61 7.74 5.26
N LEU A 124 -9.86 8.39 4.39
CA LEU A 124 -9.46 7.88 3.08
C LEU A 124 -7.94 7.91 3.00
N ALA A 125 -7.37 6.81 2.54
CA ALA A 125 -5.94 6.69 2.26
C ALA A 125 -5.70 6.71 0.76
N PHE A 126 -4.58 7.28 0.38
CA PHE A 126 -3.99 7.24 -0.95
C PHE A 126 -2.57 6.74 -0.83
N VAL A 127 -2.15 5.85 -1.73
CA VAL A 127 -0.78 5.34 -1.78
C VAL A 127 -0.40 4.99 -3.22
N GLU A 128 0.84 5.20 -3.59
CA GLU A 128 1.40 4.77 -4.87
C GLU A 128 2.05 3.40 -4.71
N LEU A 129 1.66 2.45 -5.56
CA LEU A 129 2.32 1.16 -5.70
C LEU A 129 3.34 1.23 -6.83
N ASN A 130 4.59 1.05 -6.49
CA ASN A 130 5.69 0.95 -7.44
C ASN A 130 6.12 -0.51 -7.59
N THR A 131 6.16 -1.01 -8.83
CA THR A 131 6.64 -2.36 -9.10
C THR A 131 8.06 -2.34 -9.64
N GLY A 132 8.92 -3.17 -9.02
CA GLY A 132 10.30 -3.37 -9.45
C GLY A 132 10.47 -4.77 -10.03
N GLU A 133 10.57 -4.88 -11.36
CA GLU A 133 10.69 -6.17 -12.03
C GLU A 133 12.02 -6.31 -12.77
N SER A 134 12.51 -7.55 -12.76
CA SER A 134 13.54 -8.02 -13.68
C SER A 134 13.05 -9.30 -14.33
N LEU A 135 12.26 -9.14 -15.38
CA LEU A 135 11.66 -10.24 -16.13
C LEU A 135 12.50 -10.53 -17.39
N GLY A 136 12.68 -11.81 -17.69
CA GLY A 136 13.43 -12.23 -18.86
C GLY A 136 12.86 -11.74 -20.19
N THR A 137 11.57 -11.46 -20.23
CA THR A 137 10.87 -10.87 -21.37
C THR A 137 11.10 -9.38 -21.56
N GLY A 138 11.67 -8.68 -20.55
CA GLY A 138 11.73 -7.23 -20.50
C GLY A 138 10.39 -6.56 -20.21
N SER A 139 9.38 -7.33 -19.81
CA SER A 139 8.05 -6.84 -19.44
C SER A 139 8.10 -6.05 -18.14
N LYS A 140 7.20 -5.08 -18.01
CA LYS A 140 6.99 -4.28 -16.79
C LYS A 140 5.50 -4.21 -16.49
N TYR A 141 5.16 -4.19 -15.21
CA TYR A 141 3.78 -4.00 -14.75
C TYR A 141 3.42 -2.53 -14.55
N GLY A 142 4.43 -1.69 -14.24
CA GLY A 142 4.24 -0.26 -14.02
C GLY A 142 3.81 0.07 -12.60
N ASN A 143 3.41 1.32 -12.42
CA ASN A 143 2.98 1.86 -11.13
C ASN A 143 1.48 2.11 -11.17
N GLU A 144 0.83 2.08 -10.00
CA GLU A 144 -0.60 2.31 -9.84
C GLU A 144 -0.87 3.12 -8.59
N ASP A 145 -1.86 4.01 -8.67
CA ASP A 145 -2.38 4.75 -7.54
C ASP A 145 -3.50 3.94 -6.89
N ILE A 146 -3.45 3.79 -5.56
CA ILE A 146 -4.38 2.96 -4.80
C ILE A 146 -5.10 3.81 -3.76
N PHE A 147 -6.41 3.66 -3.67
CA PHE A 147 -7.23 4.28 -2.66
C PHE A 147 -7.70 3.25 -1.62
N GLY A 148 -7.93 3.72 -0.41
CA GLY A 148 -8.41 2.87 0.66
C GLY A 148 -9.29 3.60 1.67
N GLY A 149 -10.14 2.82 2.36
CA GLY A 149 -10.91 3.27 3.50
C GLY A 149 -10.13 3.06 4.80
N VAL A 150 -10.12 4.06 5.66
CA VAL A 150 -9.43 4.03 6.96
C VAL A 150 -10.44 4.01 8.10
N PHE A 151 -10.26 3.09 9.04
CA PHE A 151 -11.04 3.00 10.27
C PHE A 151 -10.13 2.75 11.45
N GLY A 152 -10.41 3.39 12.56
CA GLY A 152 -9.58 3.23 13.75
C GLY A 152 -10.28 3.59 15.04
N ILE A 153 -9.66 3.19 16.11
CA ILE A 153 -9.96 3.61 17.46
C ILE A 153 -8.70 4.09 18.14
N GLY A 154 -8.82 5.04 19.02
CA GLY A 154 -7.66 5.57 19.71
C GLY A 154 -7.96 6.09 21.10
N ALA A 155 -6.90 6.33 21.82
CA ALA A 155 -6.90 7.00 23.09
C ALA A 155 -5.83 8.08 23.11
N MET A 156 -6.15 9.23 23.70
CA MET A 156 -5.20 10.32 23.88
C MET A 156 -5.17 10.76 25.34
N SER A 157 -4.01 11.26 25.76
CA SER A 157 -3.79 11.90 27.04
C SER A 157 -2.68 12.91 26.87
N ASP A 158 -2.93 14.16 27.19
CA ASP A 158 -2.00 15.28 27.00
C ASP A 158 -1.37 15.29 25.61
N ASN A 159 -0.08 14.94 25.52
CA ASN A 159 0.70 14.92 24.27
C ASN A 159 0.91 13.49 23.71
N HIS A 160 0.24 12.49 24.28
CA HIS A 160 0.40 11.10 23.86
C HIS A 160 -0.89 10.60 23.23
N ARG A 161 -0.74 9.90 22.12
CA ARG A 161 -1.85 9.30 21.36
C ARG A 161 -1.50 7.88 20.95
N PHE A 162 -2.44 6.96 21.18
CA PHE A 162 -2.34 5.57 20.79
C PHE A 162 -3.52 5.24 19.90
N GLU A 163 -3.25 4.58 18.79
CA GLU A 163 -4.27 4.22 17.81
C GLU A 163 -4.12 2.76 17.37
N LEU A 164 -5.26 2.14 17.11
CA LEU A 164 -5.33 0.94 16.30
C LEU A 164 -6.10 1.30 15.04
N VAL A 165 -5.42 1.23 13.90
CA VAL A 165 -5.95 1.66 12.61
C VAL A 165 -5.92 0.47 11.65
N TYR A 166 -7.00 0.31 10.91
CA TYR A 166 -7.13 -0.62 9.79
C TYR A 166 -7.39 0.19 8.53
N THR A 167 -6.66 -0.13 7.48
CA THR A 167 -6.87 0.44 6.15
C THR A 167 -7.16 -0.69 5.18
N ASP A 168 -8.27 -0.55 4.47
CA ASP A 168 -8.69 -1.47 3.43
C ASP A 168 -8.54 -0.79 2.07
N TYR A 169 -7.68 -1.34 1.25
CA TYR A 169 -7.37 -0.80 -0.07
C TYR A 169 -8.16 -1.51 -1.16
N GLU A 170 -8.49 -0.76 -2.20
CA GLU A 170 -9.13 -1.31 -3.39
C GLU A 170 -8.26 -2.36 -4.10
N ASP A 171 -8.91 -3.27 -4.79
CA ASP A 171 -8.24 -4.23 -5.66
C ASP A 171 -7.64 -3.53 -6.88
N ILE A 172 -6.41 -3.88 -7.22
CA ILE A 172 -5.72 -3.35 -8.39
C ILE A 172 -5.49 -4.44 -9.43
N SER A 173 -5.38 -4.03 -10.68
CA SER A 173 -5.07 -4.91 -11.80
C SER A 173 -3.89 -4.37 -12.59
N LEU A 174 -2.76 -5.04 -12.49
CA LEU A 174 -1.57 -4.70 -13.25
C LEU A 174 -1.47 -5.58 -14.50
N THR A 175 -1.23 -4.95 -15.64
CA THR A 175 -1.09 -5.65 -16.91
C THR A 175 0.34 -5.54 -17.42
N SER A 176 0.92 -6.67 -17.79
CA SER A 176 2.24 -6.74 -18.36
C SER A 176 2.34 -5.91 -19.66
N SER A 177 3.37 -5.09 -19.80
CA SER A 177 3.59 -4.22 -20.97
C SER A 177 3.94 -4.99 -22.25
N VAL A 178 4.41 -6.24 -22.14
CA VAL A 178 4.73 -7.11 -23.28
C VAL A 178 3.79 -8.29 -23.28
N ALA A 179 2.85 -8.30 -24.22
CA ALA A 179 2.03 -9.48 -24.47
C ALA A 179 2.92 -10.60 -25.02
N ARG A 180 2.93 -11.77 -24.36
CA ARG A 180 3.50 -12.97 -25.00
C ARG A 180 2.68 -13.27 -26.24
N THR A 181 3.25 -13.07 -27.40
CA THR A 181 2.69 -13.58 -28.66
C THR A 181 2.79 -15.11 -28.59
N GLY A 182 1.63 -15.75 -28.60
CA GLY A 182 1.46 -17.13 -28.26
C GLY A 182 2.43 -18.09 -28.92
N VAL A 183 2.86 -19.03 -28.10
CA VAL A 183 3.29 -20.34 -28.57
C VAL A 183 2.03 -21.19 -28.64
N THR A 184 1.55 -21.43 -29.82
CA THR A 184 0.60 -22.53 -30.10
C THR A 184 1.40 -23.82 -30.22
#